data_56b65d430526d5efcc6ee42a30701134
#
_entry.id   56b65d430526d5efcc6ee42a30701134
#
_cell.length_a   1.000
_cell.length_b   1.000
_cell.length_c   1.000
_cell.angle_alpha   90.00
_cell.angle_beta   90.00
_cell.angle_gamma   90.00
#
_symmetry.space_group_name_H-M   'P 1'
#
loop_
_entity.id
_entity.type
_entity.pdbx_description
1 polymer ?
#
loop_
_entity_poly.entity_id
_entity_poly.type
_entity_poly.pdbx_seq_one_letter_code
_entity_poly.pdbx_strand_id
1 'polypeptide(L)'
;MPEGTDYAVSGIPVLRDGKACTTAQAKGQGWDTSPLRAAWHTLVGLKGDGMVYVMGWQSRTANLLDSGEAARVFRGLGFTDVLKLDGGGSYYQSRDGAVSKTAENRRINSVLRWTVREEEPEPELTEEQAWFDRMMEDWMARKAKEPASQWAQEGLEQAKAKGITEGTRPRSLATREEVALMVNKAVEIR
;
A
#
# COMPACT_ATOMS: atom_id res chain seq x y z
N MET A 1 4.07 12.73 -15.53
CA MET A 1 3.70 11.78 -14.46
C MET A 1 2.66 12.48 -13.59
N PRO A 2 1.72 11.76 -12.96
CA PRO A 2 0.81 12.37 -12.00
C PRO A 2 1.60 13.08 -10.89
N GLU A 3 1.05 14.17 -10.35
CA GLU A 3 1.66 14.94 -9.26
C GLU A 3 1.87 14.02 -8.04
N GLY A 4 3.04 14.06 -7.41
CA GLY A 4 3.40 13.19 -6.29
C GLY A 4 3.94 11.80 -6.68
N THR A 5 4.21 11.53 -7.97
CA THR A 5 4.81 10.28 -8.41
C THR A 5 6.33 10.41 -8.48
N ASP A 6 7.05 9.72 -7.60
CA ASP A 6 8.52 9.71 -7.60
C ASP A 6 9.09 8.79 -8.69
N TYR A 7 8.43 7.65 -8.93
CA TYR A 7 8.87 6.64 -9.89
C TYR A 7 7.69 6.04 -10.65
N ALA A 8 7.94 5.65 -11.89
CA ALA A 8 6.98 4.91 -12.71
C ALA A 8 7.65 3.70 -13.36
N VAL A 9 6.95 2.57 -13.34
CA VAL A 9 7.37 1.34 -14.02
C VAL A 9 6.30 1.01 -15.05
N SER A 10 6.72 0.75 -16.27
CA SER A 10 5.81 0.30 -17.32
C SER A 10 6.04 -1.17 -17.68
N GLY A 11 4.97 -1.84 -18.05
CA GLY A 11 5.01 -3.24 -18.43
C GLY A 11 3.72 -3.69 -19.10
N ILE A 12 3.71 -4.91 -19.62
CA ILE A 12 2.51 -5.50 -20.24
C ILE A 12 1.56 -5.93 -19.12
N PRO A 13 0.32 -5.42 -19.07
CA PRO A 13 -0.63 -5.81 -18.03
C PRO A 13 -1.07 -7.27 -18.20
N VAL A 14 -0.97 -8.03 -17.12
CA VAL A 14 -1.49 -9.42 -17.00
C VAL A 14 -2.84 -9.40 -16.29
N LEU A 15 -2.96 -8.57 -15.26
CA LEU A 15 -4.17 -8.33 -14.50
C LEU A 15 -4.31 -6.83 -14.29
N ARG A 16 -5.53 -6.29 -14.42
CA ARG A 16 -5.84 -4.89 -14.18
C ARG A 16 -7.20 -4.76 -13.53
N ASP A 17 -7.29 -4.10 -12.40
CA ASP A 17 -8.52 -3.97 -11.61
C ASP A 17 -9.22 -5.34 -11.40
N GLY A 18 -8.45 -6.38 -11.08
CA GLY A 18 -8.93 -7.75 -10.91
C GLY A 18 -9.36 -8.46 -12.19
N LYS A 19 -9.22 -7.85 -13.37
CA LYS A 19 -9.61 -8.42 -14.66
C LYS A 19 -8.40 -8.90 -15.45
N ALA A 20 -8.52 -10.08 -16.05
CA ALA A 20 -7.50 -10.62 -16.95
C ALA A 20 -7.35 -9.72 -18.20
N CYS A 21 -6.11 -9.43 -18.57
CA CYS A 21 -5.80 -8.73 -19.81
C CYS A 21 -5.56 -9.74 -20.94
N THR A 22 -5.88 -9.36 -22.16
CA THR A 22 -5.71 -10.19 -23.36
C THR A 22 -4.58 -9.66 -24.23
N THR A 23 -4.02 -10.53 -25.08
CA THR A 23 -3.03 -10.14 -26.10
C THR A 23 -3.58 -9.05 -27.03
N ALA A 24 -4.87 -9.10 -27.38
CA ALA A 24 -5.49 -8.08 -28.23
C ALA A 24 -5.49 -6.70 -27.53
N GLN A 25 -5.78 -6.64 -26.23
CA GLN A 25 -5.72 -5.40 -25.45
C GLN A 25 -4.30 -4.87 -25.37
N ALA A 26 -3.30 -5.74 -25.12
CA ALA A 26 -1.90 -5.34 -25.07
C ALA A 26 -1.44 -4.76 -26.43
N LYS A 27 -1.77 -5.41 -27.54
CA LYS A 27 -1.48 -4.89 -28.90
C LYS A 27 -2.16 -3.56 -29.17
N GLY A 28 -3.43 -3.40 -28.78
CA GLY A 28 -4.19 -2.17 -28.92
C GLY A 28 -3.58 -1.00 -28.14
N GLN A 29 -2.79 -1.28 -27.10
CA GLN A 29 -1.99 -0.29 -26.35
C GLN A 29 -0.58 -0.06 -26.92
N GLY A 30 -0.24 -0.68 -28.05
CA GLY A 30 1.05 -0.54 -28.71
C GLY A 30 2.15 -1.44 -28.16
N TRP A 31 1.83 -2.42 -27.30
CA TRP A 31 2.84 -3.33 -26.78
C TRP A 31 3.23 -4.41 -27.81
N ASP A 32 4.55 -4.67 -27.92
CA ASP A 32 5.04 -5.88 -28.58
C ASP A 32 4.72 -7.08 -27.69
N THR A 33 3.96 -8.03 -28.24
CA THR A 33 3.53 -9.22 -27.52
C THR A 33 4.41 -10.44 -27.77
N SER A 34 5.44 -10.33 -28.61
CA SER A 34 6.40 -11.41 -28.86
C SER A 34 7.11 -11.91 -27.57
N PRO A 35 7.38 -11.06 -26.56
CA PRO A 35 7.98 -11.48 -25.30
C PRO A 35 7.06 -12.29 -24.37
N LEU A 36 5.80 -12.52 -24.74
CA LEU A 36 4.81 -13.26 -23.91
C LEU A 36 4.94 -14.79 -24.04
N ARG A 37 5.91 -15.28 -24.81
CA ARG A 37 6.16 -16.71 -25.07
C ARG A 37 6.45 -17.50 -23.78
N ALA A 38 6.45 -18.83 -23.89
CA ALA A 38 6.84 -19.75 -22.84
C ALA A 38 8.29 -19.46 -22.37
N ALA A 39 8.44 -18.84 -21.20
CA ALA A 39 9.69 -18.41 -20.62
C ALA A 39 9.51 -18.05 -19.15
N TRP A 40 10.61 -17.73 -18.48
CA TRP A 40 10.56 -17.01 -17.22
C TRP A 40 10.24 -15.53 -17.46
N HIS A 41 9.38 -14.97 -16.63
CA HIS A 41 8.98 -13.55 -16.67
C HIS A 41 9.16 -12.94 -15.29
N THR A 42 9.59 -11.68 -15.25
CA THR A 42 9.51 -10.84 -14.06
C THR A 42 8.15 -10.16 -14.02
N LEU A 43 7.45 -10.30 -12.92
CA LEU A 43 6.15 -9.69 -12.69
C LEU A 43 6.21 -8.76 -11.47
N VAL A 44 5.48 -7.67 -11.54
CA VAL A 44 5.21 -6.79 -10.40
C VAL A 44 3.72 -6.78 -10.17
N GLY A 45 3.29 -7.05 -8.96
CA GLY A 45 1.88 -7.12 -8.59
C GLY A 45 1.54 -6.24 -7.41
N LEU A 46 0.31 -5.70 -7.41
CA LEU A 46 -0.28 -4.93 -6.34
C LEU A 46 -1.45 -5.72 -5.76
N LYS A 47 -1.54 -5.78 -4.43
CA LYS A 47 -2.72 -6.31 -3.72
C LYS A 47 -3.60 -5.18 -3.19
N GLY A 48 -4.83 -5.51 -2.82
CA GLY A 48 -5.79 -4.57 -2.27
C GLY A 48 -5.38 -3.91 -0.94
N ASP A 49 -4.38 -4.46 -0.25
CA ASP A 49 -3.75 -3.90 0.96
C ASP A 49 -2.68 -2.83 0.64
N GLY A 50 -2.44 -2.51 -0.63
CA GLY A 50 -1.42 -1.58 -1.07
C GLY A 50 -0.01 -2.16 -1.16
N MET A 51 0.19 -3.43 -0.82
CA MET A 51 1.51 -4.07 -0.90
C MET A 51 1.90 -4.40 -2.33
N VAL A 52 3.15 -4.07 -2.67
CA VAL A 52 3.77 -4.37 -3.97
C VAL A 52 4.64 -5.62 -3.87
N TYR A 53 4.46 -6.52 -4.80
CA TYR A 53 5.18 -7.80 -4.86
C TYR A 53 5.96 -7.90 -6.17
N VAL A 54 7.17 -8.45 -6.08
CA VAL A 54 7.96 -8.79 -7.26
C VAL A 54 8.13 -10.30 -7.31
N MET A 55 7.80 -10.85 -8.47
CA MET A 55 7.64 -12.30 -8.62
C MET A 55 8.31 -12.79 -9.88
N GLY A 56 8.84 -14.01 -9.82
CA GLY A 56 9.20 -14.79 -11.00
C GLY A 56 8.05 -15.71 -11.39
N TRP A 57 7.71 -15.74 -12.66
CA TRP A 57 6.70 -16.65 -13.21
C TRP A 57 7.26 -17.41 -14.40
N GLN A 58 7.21 -18.72 -14.36
CA GLN A 58 7.53 -19.55 -15.52
C GLN A 58 6.26 -19.88 -16.30
N SER A 59 6.07 -19.20 -17.43
CA SER A 59 4.99 -19.56 -18.33
C SER A 59 5.35 -20.85 -19.08
N ARG A 60 4.44 -21.81 -19.08
CA ARG A 60 4.53 -23.05 -19.86
C ARG A 60 3.70 -23.01 -21.13
N THR A 61 2.91 -21.98 -21.29
CA THR A 61 2.05 -21.75 -22.47
C THR A 61 2.76 -20.88 -23.50
N ALA A 62 2.35 -21.00 -24.75
CA ALA A 62 2.93 -20.20 -25.85
C ALA A 62 2.70 -18.70 -25.69
N ASN A 63 1.71 -18.30 -24.90
CA ASN A 63 1.42 -16.90 -24.59
C ASN A 63 0.95 -16.76 -23.14
N LEU A 64 1.59 -15.87 -22.40
CA LEU A 64 1.30 -15.61 -20.98
C LEU A 64 -0.15 -15.13 -20.74
N LEU A 65 -0.74 -14.38 -21.67
CA LEU A 65 -2.06 -13.77 -21.52
C LEU A 65 -3.19 -14.66 -22.04
N ASP A 66 -2.99 -15.36 -23.16
CA ASP A 66 -4.06 -16.04 -23.87
C ASP A 66 -4.68 -17.21 -23.10
N SER A 67 -3.88 -17.89 -22.26
CA SER A 67 -4.40 -18.98 -21.42
C SER A 67 -5.27 -18.49 -20.27
N GLY A 68 -5.13 -17.22 -19.88
CA GLY A 68 -5.72 -16.66 -18.66
C GLY A 68 -5.23 -17.31 -17.35
N GLU A 69 -4.28 -18.27 -17.44
CA GLU A 69 -3.80 -19.02 -16.29
C GLU A 69 -3.13 -18.12 -15.27
N ALA A 70 -2.19 -17.28 -15.71
CA ALA A 70 -1.48 -16.34 -14.83
C ALA A 70 -2.47 -15.39 -14.14
N ALA A 71 -3.40 -14.79 -14.88
CA ALA A 71 -4.39 -13.90 -14.30
C ALA A 71 -5.28 -14.60 -13.27
N ARG A 72 -5.69 -15.86 -13.53
CA ARG A 72 -6.48 -16.65 -12.59
C ARG A 72 -5.73 -16.93 -11.30
N VAL A 73 -4.46 -17.33 -11.40
CA VAL A 73 -3.60 -17.61 -10.23
C VAL A 73 -3.39 -16.34 -9.41
N PHE A 74 -2.99 -15.24 -10.03
CA PHE A 74 -2.72 -14.00 -9.30
C PHE A 74 -3.98 -13.41 -8.66
N ARG A 75 -5.12 -13.46 -9.34
CA ARG A 75 -6.40 -13.08 -8.74
C ARG A 75 -6.75 -13.96 -7.54
N GLY A 76 -6.55 -15.28 -7.63
CA GLY A 76 -6.74 -16.22 -6.52
C GLY A 76 -5.82 -15.94 -5.33
N LEU A 77 -4.65 -15.34 -5.56
CA LEU A 77 -3.71 -14.89 -4.53
C LEU A 77 -4.01 -13.47 -4.00
N GLY A 78 -5.09 -12.83 -4.44
CA GLY A 78 -5.54 -11.53 -3.96
C GLY A 78 -4.90 -10.33 -4.66
N PHE A 79 -4.26 -10.52 -5.83
CA PHE A 79 -3.74 -9.40 -6.61
C PHE A 79 -4.86 -8.70 -7.37
N THR A 80 -4.82 -7.37 -7.38
CA THR A 80 -5.69 -6.51 -8.19
C THR A 80 -5.04 -6.16 -9.51
N ASP A 81 -3.74 -5.93 -9.50
CA ASP A 81 -2.97 -5.52 -10.67
C ASP A 81 -1.68 -6.32 -10.76
N VAL A 82 -1.31 -6.73 -11.96
CA VAL A 82 -0.05 -7.43 -12.24
C VAL A 82 0.48 -6.97 -13.59
N LEU A 83 1.73 -6.49 -13.59
CA LEU A 83 2.47 -6.11 -14.78
C LEU A 83 3.57 -7.13 -15.07
N LYS A 84 3.70 -7.54 -16.32
CA LYS A 84 4.86 -8.28 -16.81
C LYS A 84 5.92 -7.27 -17.26
N LEU A 85 7.11 -7.41 -16.70
CA LEU A 85 8.31 -6.69 -17.12
C LEU A 85 9.10 -7.53 -18.14
N ASP A 86 10.41 -7.33 -18.23
CA ASP A 86 11.24 -8.16 -19.11
C ASP A 86 11.33 -9.60 -18.59
N GLY A 87 11.78 -10.52 -19.45
CA GLY A 87 11.83 -11.94 -19.15
C GLY A 87 12.66 -12.72 -20.19
N GLY A 88 12.44 -14.02 -20.24
CA GLY A 88 13.21 -14.89 -21.11
C GLY A 88 14.70 -14.86 -20.76
N GLY A 89 15.56 -14.59 -21.74
CA GLY A 89 17.01 -14.47 -21.54
C GLY A 89 17.44 -13.29 -20.66
N SER A 90 16.53 -12.36 -20.32
CA SER A 90 16.79 -11.25 -19.40
C SER A 90 16.33 -11.54 -17.96
N TYR A 91 15.72 -12.70 -17.71
CA TYR A 91 15.25 -13.02 -16.36
C TYR A 91 16.42 -13.29 -15.43
N TYR A 92 16.49 -12.54 -14.35
CA TYR A 92 17.49 -12.65 -13.30
C TYR A 92 16.84 -12.45 -11.95
N GLN A 93 17.17 -13.29 -10.98
CA GLN A 93 16.71 -13.16 -9.61
C GLN A 93 17.87 -13.43 -8.66
N SER A 94 18.08 -12.50 -7.74
CA SER A 94 19.05 -12.63 -6.67
C SER A 94 18.44 -12.12 -5.37
N ARG A 95 18.80 -12.76 -4.26
CA ARG A 95 18.46 -12.34 -2.90
C ARG A 95 19.71 -12.43 -2.04
N ASP A 96 20.03 -11.35 -1.33
CA ASP A 96 21.16 -11.27 -0.39
C ASP A 96 22.50 -11.71 -1.04
N GLY A 97 22.68 -11.34 -2.31
CA GLY A 97 23.87 -11.71 -3.09
C GLY A 97 23.83 -13.13 -3.66
N ALA A 98 22.93 -13.99 -3.21
CA ALA A 98 22.76 -15.34 -3.75
C ALA A 98 21.89 -15.31 -5.00
N VAL A 99 22.42 -15.77 -6.12
CA VAL A 99 21.69 -15.89 -7.38
C VAL A 99 20.84 -17.15 -7.38
N SER A 100 19.53 -17.00 -7.41
CA SER A 100 18.60 -18.14 -7.45
C SER A 100 18.21 -18.54 -8.87
N LYS A 101 18.30 -17.61 -9.81
CA LYS A 101 18.04 -17.84 -11.24
C LYS A 101 18.85 -16.86 -12.08
N THR A 102 19.55 -17.37 -13.09
CA THR A 102 20.23 -16.53 -14.09
C THR A 102 19.47 -16.55 -15.40
N ALA A 103 19.49 -15.42 -16.08
CA ALA A 103 19.26 -15.34 -17.50
C ALA A 103 20.36 -16.09 -18.28
N GLU A 104 20.15 -16.26 -19.57
CA GLU A 104 21.23 -16.55 -20.50
C GLU A 104 22.34 -15.52 -20.29
N ASN A 105 23.60 -15.94 -20.52
CA ASN A 105 24.81 -15.14 -20.23
C ASN A 105 24.87 -13.86 -21.11
N ARG A 106 23.97 -12.91 -20.88
CA ARG A 106 23.82 -11.63 -21.60
C ARG A 106 23.80 -10.45 -20.64
N ARG A 107 24.20 -9.28 -21.14
CA ARG A 107 24.10 -8.05 -20.38
C ARG A 107 22.62 -7.65 -20.18
N ILE A 108 22.26 -7.27 -18.96
CA ILE A 108 20.94 -6.74 -18.58
C ILE A 108 21.13 -5.24 -18.35
N ASN A 109 20.35 -4.41 -19.06
CA ASN A 109 20.52 -2.96 -19.02
C ASN A 109 19.89 -2.31 -17.79
N SER A 110 18.89 -2.94 -17.20
CA SER A 110 18.19 -2.43 -16.02
C SER A 110 17.70 -3.56 -15.14
N VAL A 111 17.73 -3.33 -13.84
CA VAL A 111 17.23 -4.24 -12.82
C VAL A 111 16.34 -3.48 -11.84
N LEU A 112 15.34 -4.16 -11.31
CA LEU A 112 14.61 -3.69 -10.14
C LEU A 112 15.36 -4.19 -8.90
N ARG A 113 15.75 -3.28 -8.03
CA ARG A 113 16.41 -3.59 -6.78
C ARG A 113 15.55 -3.11 -5.61
N TRP A 114 15.35 -3.99 -4.65
CA TRP A 114 14.77 -3.65 -3.36
C TRP A 114 15.86 -3.71 -2.31
N THR A 115 15.89 -2.70 -1.48
CA THR A 115 16.64 -2.71 -0.22
C THR A 115 15.63 -2.57 0.89
N VAL A 116 15.68 -3.46 1.86
CA VAL A 116 14.98 -3.22 3.12
C VAL A 116 15.67 -2.00 3.73
N ARG A 117 14.94 -0.93 3.95
CA ARG A 117 15.41 0.15 4.79
C ARG A 117 15.33 -0.42 6.21
N GLU A 118 16.48 -0.62 6.86
CA GLU A 118 16.48 -0.80 8.30
C GLU A 118 15.82 0.46 8.84
N GLU A 119 14.72 0.31 9.57
CA GLU A 119 14.17 1.43 10.33
C GLU A 119 15.30 1.88 11.25
N GLU A 120 15.75 3.12 11.08
CA GLU A 120 16.66 3.70 12.03
C GLU A 120 15.97 3.56 13.40
N PRO A 121 16.63 2.97 14.41
CA PRO A 121 16.02 2.84 15.71
C PRO A 121 15.53 4.25 16.11
N GLU A 122 14.28 4.32 16.57
CA GLU A 122 13.76 5.59 17.07
C GLU A 122 14.79 6.17 18.04
N PRO A 123 15.16 7.44 17.89
CA PRO A 123 16.16 8.04 18.76
C PRO A 123 15.71 7.83 20.21
N GLU A 124 16.58 7.26 21.03
CA GLU A 124 16.30 7.11 22.45
C GLU A 124 15.92 8.49 23.01
N LEU A 125 14.76 8.56 23.64
CA LEU A 125 14.28 9.78 24.26
C LEU A 125 15.29 10.23 25.32
N THR A 126 15.67 11.49 25.29
CA THR A 126 16.46 12.04 26.38
C THR A 126 15.66 11.94 27.69
N GLU A 127 16.33 11.94 28.83
CA GLU A 127 15.66 11.93 30.15
C GLU A 127 14.67 13.10 30.29
N GLU A 128 14.97 14.24 29.71
CA GLU A 128 14.11 15.43 29.70
C GLU A 128 12.86 15.20 28.86
N GLN A 129 12.99 14.58 27.67
CA GLN A 129 11.86 14.20 26.82
C GLN A 129 10.96 13.16 27.50
N ALA A 130 11.54 12.11 28.05
CA ALA A 130 10.83 11.08 28.78
C ALA A 130 10.12 11.63 30.04
N TRP A 131 10.72 12.62 30.72
CA TRP A 131 10.05 13.33 31.82
C TRP A 131 8.89 14.18 31.33
N PHE A 132 9.09 14.94 30.24
CA PHE A 132 8.03 15.76 29.65
C PHE A 132 6.83 14.91 29.21
N ASP A 133 7.08 13.79 28.53
CA ASP A 133 6.02 12.88 28.07
C ASP A 133 5.22 12.33 29.24
N ARG A 134 5.87 11.85 30.30
CA ARG A 134 5.19 11.40 31.52
C ARG A 134 4.36 12.51 32.16
N MET A 135 4.91 13.72 32.25
CA MET A 135 4.19 14.88 32.81
C MET A 135 2.94 15.20 31.96
N MET A 136 3.06 15.14 30.63
CA MET A 136 1.95 15.37 29.71
C MET A 136 0.88 14.28 29.82
N GLU A 137 1.29 13.02 29.90
CA GLU A 137 0.37 11.90 30.10
C GLU A 137 -0.42 12.04 31.41
N ASP A 138 0.24 12.34 32.51
CA ASP A 138 -0.39 12.57 33.79
C ASP A 138 -1.35 13.76 33.76
N TRP A 139 -0.96 14.83 33.07
CA TRP A 139 -1.82 15.98 32.89
C TRP A 139 -3.06 15.65 32.07
N MET A 140 -2.89 14.97 30.94
CA MET A 140 -4.01 14.52 30.08
C MET A 140 -4.94 13.56 30.81
N ALA A 141 -4.40 12.64 31.58
CA ALA A 141 -5.19 11.68 32.39
C ALA A 141 -6.02 12.38 33.46
N ARG A 142 -5.50 13.43 34.09
CA ARG A 142 -6.26 14.27 35.02
C ARG A 142 -7.35 15.05 34.31
N LYS A 143 -7.02 15.70 33.19
CA LYS A 143 -7.98 16.48 32.37
C LYS A 143 -9.13 15.60 31.85
N ALA A 144 -8.87 14.38 31.47
CA ALA A 144 -9.87 13.45 31.01
C ALA A 144 -10.94 13.11 32.09
N LYS A 145 -10.57 13.21 33.37
CA LYS A 145 -11.46 12.93 34.51
C LYS A 145 -12.26 14.18 34.97
N GLU A 146 -11.89 15.37 34.51
CA GLU A 146 -12.60 16.58 34.89
C GLU A 146 -13.98 16.63 34.20
N PRO A 147 -15.02 17.09 34.90
CA PRO A 147 -16.34 17.27 34.30
C PRO A 147 -16.32 18.38 33.25
N ALA A 148 -17.28 18.37 32.35
CA ALA A 148 -17.46 19.44 31.37
C ALA A 148 -17.55 20.80 32.06
N SER A 149 -16.98 21.85 31.47
CA SER A 149 -17.12 23.21 31.92
C SER A 149 -18.60 23.61 31.85
N GLN A 150 -19.05 24.41 32.79
CA GLN A 150 -20.47 24.84 32.89
C GLN A 150 -21.02 25.39 31.57
N TRP A 151 -20.26 26.20 30.86
CA TRP A 151 -20.65 26.75 29.56
C TRP A 151 -20.80 25.72 28.45
N ALA A 152 -20.14 24.56 28.55
CA ALA A 152 -20.13 23.52 27.52
C ALA A 152 -21.12 22.37 27.78
N GLN A 153 -21.72 22.31 28.99
CA GLN A 153 -22.54 21.18 29.40
C GLN A 153 -23.73 20.95 28.49
N GLU A 154 -24.51 22.03 28.20
CA GLU A 154 -25.68 21.90 27.33
C GLU A 154 -25.34 21.49 25.91
N GLY A 155 -24.30 22.08 25.30
CA GLY A 155 -23.86 21.74 23.97
C GLY A 155 -23.32 20.30 23.89
N LEU A 156 -22.65 19.82 24.95
CA LEU A 156 -22.14 18.45 25.02
C LEU A 156 -23.29 17.44 25.11
N GLU A 157 -24.33 17.71 25.93
CA GLU A 157 -25.51 16.83 26.02
C GLU A 157 -26.27 16.78 24.69
N GLN A 158 -26.40 17.91 23.98
CA GLN A 158 -26.98 17.92 22.66
C GLN A 158 -26.16 17.13 21.64
N ALA A 159 -24.83 17.23 21.68
CA ALA A 159 -23.93 16.47 20.82
C ALA A 159 -23.97 14.96 21.10
N LYS A 160 -24.08 14.58 22.37
CA LYS A 160 -24.29 13.18 22.79
C LYS A 160 -25.64 12.64 22.29
N ALA A 161 -26.72 13.38 22.49
CA ALA A 161 -28.05 12.99 22.03
C ALA A 161 -28.11 12.78 20.51
N LYS A 162 -27.31 13.51 19.75
CA LYS A 162 -27.16 13.38 18.30
C LYS A 162 -26.14 12.32 17.88
N GLY A 163 -25.47 11.64 18.81
CA GLY A 163 -24.44 10.65 18.49
C GLY A 163 -23.15 11.21 17.89
N ILE A 164 -22.92 12.51 17.98
CA ILE A 164 -21.71 13.18 17.45
C ILE A 164 -20.50 12.82 18.31
N THR A 165 -20.68 12.73 19.62
CA THR A 165 -19.63 12.37 20.59
C THR A 165 -20.21 11.46 21.67
N GLU A 166 -19.35 10.68 22.31
CA GLU A 166 -19.69 9.89 23.49
C GLU A 166 -19.76 10.76 24.76
N GLY A 167 -19.08 11.89 24.78
CA GLY A 167 -19.03 12.83 25.89
C GLY A 167 -18.29 12.32 27.13
N THR A 168 -17.50 11.25 27.02
CA THR A 168 -16.88 10.57 28.17
C THR A 168 -15.67 11.29 28.73
N ARG A 169 -14.99 12.11 27.95
CA ARG A 169 -13.77 12.83 28.30
C ARG A 169 -13.85 14.30 27.88
N PRO A 170 -14.76 15.10 28.45
CA PRO A 170 -15.13 16.40 27.89
C PRO A 170 -14.00 17.45 27.92
N ARG A 171 -12.97 17.23 28.72
CA ARG A 171 -11.82 18.15 28.86
C ARG A 171 -10.50 17.57 28.40
N SER A 172 -10.52 16.39 27.73
CA SER A 172 -9.31 15.85 27.10
C SER A 172 -8.98 16.61 25.83
N LEU A 173 -7.72 16.51 25.39
CA LEU A 173 -7.33 16.93 24.06
C LEU A 173 -7.96 15.97 23.04
N ALA A 174 -8.45 16.52 21.93
CA ALA A 174 -8.92 15.75 20.80
C ALA A 174 -7.87 15.75 19.69
N THR A 175 -7.65 14.61 19.08
CA THR A 175 -6.82 14.53 17.89
C THR A 175 -7.50 15.17 16.68
N ARG A 176 -6.72 15.53 15.67
CA ARG A 176 -7.31 16.06 14.41
C ARG A 176 -8.24 15.05 13.75
N GLU A 177 -7.97 13.76 13.89
CA GLU A 177 -8.81 12.67 13.37
C GLU A 177 -10.14 12.58 14.13
N GLU A 178 -10.13 12.62 15.46
CA GLU A 178 -11.33 12.63 16.28
C GLU A 178 -12.23 13.85 15.93
N VAL A 179 -11.61 15.02 15.78
CA VAL A 179 -12.36 16.24 15.38
C VAL A 179 -12.96 16.08 13.97
N ALA A 180 -12.20 15.54 13.00
CA ALA A 180 -12.71 15.33 11.65
C ALA A 180 -13.89 14.35 11.63
N LEU A 181 -13.81 13.25 12.41
CA LEU A 181 -14.92 12.28 12.54
C LEU A 181 -16.16 12.92 13.18
N MET A 182 -15.99 13.75 14.22
CA MET A 182 -17.10 14.46 14.86
C MET A 182 -17.77 15.44 13.88
N VAL A 183 -16.98 16.17 13.09
CA VAL A 183 -17.50 17.11 12.08
C VAL A 183 -18.27 16.34 11.01
N ASN A 184 -17.74 15.24 10.47
CA ASN A 184 -18.47 14.43 9.49
C ASN A 184 -19.80 13.92 10.02
N LYS A 185 -19.84 13.38 11.23
CA LYS A 185 -21.11 12.96 11.87
C LYS A 185 -22.08 14.12 12.04
N ALA A 186 -21.61 15.31 12.40
CA ALA A 186 -22.46 16.49 12.54
C ALA A 186 -23.08 16.96 11.21
N VAL A 187 -22.37 16.74 10.08
CA VAL A 187 -22.87 17.08 8.74
C VAL A 187 -23.89 16.06 8.25
N GLU A 188 -23.71 14.77 8.55
CA GLU A 188 -24.64 13.71 8.16
C GLU A 188 -26.02 13.80 8.84
N ILE A 189 -26.11 14.45 10.01
CA ILE A 189 -27.34 14.59 10.81
C ILE A 189 -28.21 15.79 10.35
N ARG A 190 -27.75 16.57 9.41
CA ARG A 190 -28.53 17.65 8.82
C ARG A 190 -29.46 17.19 7.72
#